data_347e410764842d8fb2c2a96972e23bd8
#
_entry.id   347e410764842d8fb2c2a96972e23bd8
#
_cell.length_a   1.000
_cell.length_b   1.000
_cell.length_c   1.000
_cell.angle_alpha   90.00
_cell.angle_beta   90.00
_cell.angle_gamma   90.00
#
_symmetry.space_group_name_H-M   'P 1'
#
loop_
_entity.id
_entity.type
_entity.pdbx_description
1 polymer ?
#
loop_
_entity_poly.entity_id
_entity_poly.type
_entity_poly.pdbx_seq_one_letter_code
_entity_poly.pdbx_strand_id
1 'polypeptide(L)'
;NTTERIKLYREIDSLHNAEELERFRNEIRDRFGPLPRQVEDLLSVVRLRWIAVELGFEKLILGNGQLMAHFISNQLSPYYRSSTFEGIIRFIQQHPERFKLKEGKDKLTIRIAGVGEISEAIETLQKLHETLPVK
;
A
#
# COMPACT_ATOMS: atom_id res chain seq x y z
N ASN A 1 15.01 21.89 -10.67
CA ASN A 1 14.64 22.11 -12.04
C ASN A 1 13.36 21.34 -12.37
N THR A 2 12.36 22.03 -12.89
CA THR A 2 11.04 21.46 -13.18
C THR A 2 11.11 20.34 -14.21
N THR A 3 11.93 20.50 -15.24
CA THR A 3 12.08 19.51 -16.30
C THR A 3 12.66 18.20 -15.76
N GLU A 4 13.67 18.28 -14.92
CA GLU A 4 14.29 17.12 -14.31
C GLU A 4 13.33 16.43 -13.35
N ARG A 5 12.51 17.20 -12.63
CA ARG A 5 11.52 16.67 -11.70
C ARG A 5 10.44 15.87 -12.44
N ILE A 6 9.95 16.39 -13.55
CA ILE A 6 8.96 15.70 -14.38
C ILE A 6 9.54 14.40 -14.93
N LYS A 7 10.79 14.43 -15.37
CA LYS A 7 11.48 13.24 -15.86
C LYS A 7 11.57 12.17 -14.78
N LEU A 8 11.94 12.59 -13.57
CA LEU A 8 12.05 11.71 -12.42
C LEU A 8 10.70 11.05 -12.10
N TYR A 9 9.63 11.84 -12.10
CA TYR A 9 8.30 11.31 -11.81
C TYR A 9 7.86 10.30 -12.87
N ARG A 10 8.19 10.53 -14.13
CA ARG A 10 7.88 9.59 -15.20
C ARG A 10 8.64 8.28 -15.04
N GLU A 11 9.89 8.34 -14.63
CA GLU A 11 10.68 7.14 -14.39
C GLU A 11 10.10 6.34 -13.23
N ILE A 12 9.67 7.01 -12.16
CA ILE A 12 9.03 6.37 -11.03
C ILE A 12 7.74 5.67 -11.45
N ASP A 13 6.94 6.32 -12.29
CA ASP A 13 5.70 5.74 -12.78
C ASP A 13 5.94 4.50 -13.66
N SER A 14 7.11 4.38 -14.25
CA SER A 14 7.45 3.23 -15.11
C SER A 14 7.96 2.02 -14.33
N LEU A 15 8.19 2.15 -13.03
CA LEU A 15 8.65 1.04 -12.21
C LEU A 15 7.53 0.03 -11.98
N HIS A 16 7.88 -1.26 -11.99
CA HIS A 16 6.90 -2.33 -11.90
C HIS A 16 6.97 -3.17 -10.63
N ASN A 17 8.11 -3.17 -9.95
CA ASN A 17 8.30 -4.03 -8.78
C ASN A 17 9.33 -3.44 -7.82
N ALA A 18 9.45 -4.08 -6.65
CA ALA A 18 10.34 -3.62 -5.60
C ALA A 18 11.81 -3.64 -6.01
N GLU A 19 12.21 -4.62 -6.82
CA GLU A 19 13.59 -4.72 -7.30
C GLU A 19 13.96 -3.55 -8.20
N GLU A 20 13.06 -3.21 -9.13
CA GLU A 20 13.27 -2.07 -10.01
C GLU A 20 13.30 -0.78 -9.20
N LEU A 21 12.45 -0.66 -8.19
CA LEU A 21 12.40 0.52 -7.33
C LEU A 21 13.70 0.70 -6.56
N GLU A 22 14.25 -0.36 -5.97
CA GLU A 22 15.51 -0.27 -5.24
C GLU A 22 16.68 0.04 -6.17
N ARG A 23 16.68 -0.51 -7.36
CA ARG A 23 17.70 -0.21 -8.37
C ARG A 23 17.65 1.26 -8.77
N PHE A 24 16.45 1.77 -8.98
CA PHE A 24 16.24 3.18 -9.30
C PHE A 24 16.72 4.08 -8.16
N ARG A 25 16.36 3.73 -6.93
CA ARG A 25 16.82 4.49 -5.75
C ARG A 25 18.35 4.57 -5.69
N ASN A 26 19.01 3.44 -5.90
CA ASN A 26 20.47 3.40 -5.85
C ASN A 26 21.11 4.21 -6.97
N GLU A 27 20.56 4.16 -8.17
CA GLU A 27 21.04 4.94 -9.30
C GLU A 27 20.95 6.45 -9.03
N ILE A 28 19.82 6.90 -8.49
CA ILE A 28 19.61 8.31 -8.17
C ILE A 28 20.57 8.73 -7.06
N ARG A 29 20.74 7.90 -6.05
CA ARG A 29 21.66 8.18 -4.94
C ARG A 29 23.10 8.30 -5.44
N ASP A 30 23.51 7.42 -6.33
CA ASP A 30 24.87 7.43 -6.88
C ASP A 30 25.15 8.66 -7.73
N ARG A 31 24.12 9.16 -8.44
CA ARG A 31 24.28 10.31 -9.33
C ARG A 31 24.14 11.64 -8.61
N PHE A 32 23.26 11.73 -7.62
CA PHE A 32 22.88 13.01 -7.00
C PHE A 32 23.10 13.06 -5.49
N GLY A 33 23.60 11.98 -4.89
CA GLY A 33 23.76 11.91 -3.45
C GLY A 33 22.47 11.51 -2.74
N PRO A 34 22.38 11.72 -1.41
CA PRO A 34 21.22 11.32 -0.65
C PRO A 34 19.93 11.87 -1.23
N LEU A 35 18.90 11.05 -1.30
CA LEU A 35 17.61 11.43 -1.86
C LEU A 35 16.88 12.42 -0.95
N PRO A 36 16.28 13.48 -1.51
CA PRO A 36 15.41 14.33 -0.73
C PRO A 36 14.25 13.53 -0.16
N ARG A 37 13.74 13.98 0.98
CA ARG A 37 12.64 13.29 1.65
C ARG A 37 11.41 13.17 0.74
N GLN A 38 11.14 14.19 -0.05
CA GLN A 38 10.01 14.17 -0.97
C GLN A 38 10.10 13.02 -1.98
N VAL A 39 11.30 12.72 -2.47
CA VAL A 39 11.52 11.60 -3.40
C VAL A 39 11.35 10.28 -2.66
N GLU A 40 11.92 10.15 -1.46
CA GLU A 40 11.76 8.95 -0.66
C GLU A 40 10.29 8.66 -0.35
N ASP A 41 9.54 9.71 0.01
CA ASP A 41 8.11 9.58 0.29
C ASP A 41 7.33 9.12 -0.95
N LEU A 42 7.69 9.65 -2.11
CA LEU A 42 7.03 9.25 -3.35
C LEU A 42 7.29 7.79 -3.68
N LEU A 43 8.52 7.31 -3.49
CA LEU A 43 8.85 5.90 -3.69
C LEU A 43 8.07 5.01 -2.71
N SER A 44 7.91 5.48 -1.48
CA SER A 44 7.13 4.77 -0.47
C SER A 44 5.66 4.67 -0.87
N VAL A 45 5.08 5.75 -1.41
CA VAL A 45 3.70 5.74 -1.89
C VAL A 45 3.52 4.71 -3.01
N VAL A 46 4.46 4.65 -3.95
CA VAL A 46 4.41 3.68 -5.04
C VAL A 46 4.44 2.25 -4.49
N ARG A 47 5.34 1.99 -3.56
CA ARG A 47 5.46 0.68 -2.94
C ARG A 47 4.18 0.30 -2.19
N LEU A 48 3.62 1.24 -1.44
CA LEU A 48 2.37 1.02 -0.71
C LEU A 48 1.23 0.69 -1.66
N ARG A 49 1.17 1.39 -2.80
CA ARG A 49 0.15 1.13 -3.82
C ARG A 49 0.22 -0.30 -4.35
N TRP A 50 1.42 -0.80 -4.62
CA TRP A 50 1.59 -2.18 -5.11
C TRP A 50 1.07 -3.20 -4.11
N ILE A 51 1.42 -3.01 -2.83
CA ILE A 51 0.96 -3.91 -1.77
C ILE A 51 -0.57 -3.86 -1.68
N ALA A 52 -1.15 -2.66 -1.75
CA ALA A 52 -2.60 -2.49 -1.68
C ALA A 52 -3.30 -3.22 -2.82
N VAL A 53 -2.78 -3.11 -4.03
CA VAL A 53 -3.36 -3.81 -5.19
C VAL A 53 -3.36 -5.31 -4.98
N GLU A 54 -2.26 -5.86 -4.48
CA GLU A 54 -2.16 -7.30 -4.23
C GLU A 54 -3.15 -7.77 -3.15
N LEU A 55 -3.46 -6.90 -2.19
CA LEU A 55 -4.42 -7.22 -1.14
C LEU A 55 -5.87 -6.99 -1.55
N GLY A 56 -6.09 -6.34 -2.69
CA GLY A 56 -7.44 -6.07 -3.19
C GLY A 56 -8.04 -4.77 -2.69
N PHE A 57 -7.20 -3.83 -2.27
CA PHE A 57 -7.66 -2.51 -1.86
C PHE A 57 -7.65 -1.54 -3.04
N GLU A 58 -8.78 -0.90 -3.28
CA GLU A 58 -8.90 0.12 -4.33
C GLU A 58 -8.37 1.48 -3.91
N LYS A 59 -8.45 1.76 -2.61
CA LYS A 59 -8.13 3.09 -2.10
C LYS A 59 -7.60 3.00 -0.68
N LEU A 60 -6.57 3.78 -0.41
CA LEU A 60 -6.02 3.92 0.94
C LEU A 60 -6.08 5.39 1.34
N ILE A 61 -6.48 5.66 2.57
CA ILE A 61 -6.49 7.00 3.13
C ILE A 61 -5.73 6.95 4.44
N LEU A 62 -4.63 7.68 4.52
CA LEU A 62 -3.81 7.77 5.73
C LEU A 62 -4.04 9.13 6.37
N GLY A 63 -4.46 9.14 7.62
CA GLY A 63 -4.67 10.38 8.34
C GLY A 63 -5.20 10.14 9.74
N ASN A 64 -5.02 11.11 10.61
CA ASN A 64 -5.51 11.07 11.99
C ASN A 64 -5.04 9.83 12.77
N GLY A 65 -3.81 9.39 12.48
CA GLY A 65 -3.21 8.25 13.17
C GLY A 65 -3.78 6.91 12.76
N GLN A 66 -4.46 6.84 11.64
CA GLN A 66 -5.08 5.59 11.17
C GLN A 66 -4.98 5.45 9.66
N LEU A 67 -5.09 4.23 9.21
CA LEU A 67 -5.15 3.90 7.80
C LEU A 67 -6.52 3.33 7.48
N MET A 68 -7.19 3.90 6.48
CA MET A 68 -8.46 3.39 5.97
C MET A 68 -8.19 2.70 4.64
N ALA A 69 -8.54 1.42 4.54
CA ALA A 69 -8.36 0.65 3.32
C ALA A 69 -9.72 0.25 2.77
N HIS A 70 -10.02 0.68 1.56
CA HIS A 70 -11.29 0.38 0.89
C HIS A 70 -11.10 -0.82 -0.02
N PHE A 71 -11.90 -1.87 0.20
CA PHE A 71 -11.92 -3.02 -0.69
C PHE A 71 -12.53 -2.67 -2.03
N ILE A 72 -12.41 -3.59 -2.98
CA ILE A 72 -12.97 -3.44 -4.32
C ILE A 72 -14.47 -3.16 -4.20
N SER A 73 -14.94 -2.10 -4.85
CA SER A 73 -16.34 -1.67 -4.74
C SER A 73 -17.31 -2.60 -5.47
N ASN A 74 -16.86 -3.30 -6.50
CA ASN A 74 -17.72 -4.26 -7.19
C ASN A 74 -17.88 -5.52 -6.34
N GLN A 75 -19.02 -5.62 -5.65
CA GLN A 75 -19.29 -6.72 -4.74
C GLN A 75 -19.48 -8.07 -5.44
N LEU A 76 -19.64 -8.06 -6.75
CA LEU A 76 -19.75 -9.27 -7.55
C LEU A 76 -18.39 -9.79 -8.03
N SER A 77 -17.32 -9.06 -7.73
CA SER A 77 -15.97 -9.45 -8.14
C SER A 77 -15.60 -10.81 -7.55
N PRO A 78 -14.93 -11.67 -8.33
CA PRO A 78 -14.40 -12.94 -7.84
C PRO A 78 -13.44 -12.76 -6.66
N TYR A 79 -12.89 -11.57 -6.48
CA TYR A 79 -12.02 -11.25 -5.35
C TYR A 79 -12.64 -11.67 -4.02
N TYR A 80 -13.96 -11.44 -3.85
CA TYR A 80 -14.62 -11.74 -2.57
C TYR A 80 -14.75 -13.23 -2.27
N ARG A 81 -14.44 -14.09 -3.23
CA ARG A 81 -14.37 -15.52 -3.05
C ARG A 81 -12.95 -16.06 -3.04
N SER A 82 -11.97 -15.15 -3.08
CA SER A 82 -10.56 -15.52 -3.14
C SER A 82 -10.01 -15.89 -1.77
N SER A 83 -8.92 -16.65 -1.78
CA SER A 83 -8.18 -16.96 -0.56
C SER A 83 -7.55 -15.72 0.06
N THR A 84 -7.25 -14.72 -0.77
CA THR A 84 -6.72 -13.44 -0.30
C THR A 84 -7.74 -12.75 0.61
N PHE A 85 -8.96 -12.58 0.14
CA PHE A 85 -10.00 -11.93 0.93
C PHE A 85 -10.31 -12.72 2.22
N GLU A 86 -10.44 -14.04 2.10
CA GLU A 86 -10.69 -14.88 3.27
C GLU A 86 -9.58 -14.76 4.31
N GLY A 87 -8.32 -14.72 3.85
CA GLY A 87 -7.18 -14.58 4.73
C GLY A 87 -7.16 -13.22 5.43
N ILE A 88 -7.53 -12.16 4.73
CA ILE A 88 -7.61 -10.83 5.32
C ILE A 88 -8.68 -10.79 6.41
N ILE A 89 -9.85 -11.32 6.13
CA ILE A 89 -10.95 -11.37 7.12
C ILE A 89 -10.52 -12.14 8.36
N ARG A 90 -9.85 -13.27 8.17
CA ARG A 90 -9.34 -14.07 9.29
C ARG A 90 -8.34 -13.29 10.12
N PHE A 91 -7.44 -12.56 9.45
CA PHE A 91 -6.45 -11.75 10.13
C PHE A 91 -7.12 -10.64 10.98
N ILE A 92 -8.13 -9.98 10.42
CA ILE A 92 -8.88 -8.94 11.14
C ILE A 92 -9.53 -9.50 12.40
N GLN A 93 -10.11 -10.68 12.29
CA GLN A 93 -10.76 -11.35 13.43
C GLN A 93 -9.77 -11.71 14.54
N GLN A 94 -8.51 -11.94 14.18
CA GLN A 94 -7.45 -12.25 15.13
C GLN A 94 -6.81 -11.01 15.75
N HIS A 95 -7.05 -9.83 15.18
CA HIS A 95 -6.45 -8.57 15.64
C HIS A 95 -7.49 -7.47 15.81
N PRO A 96 -8.54 -7.72 16.61
CA PRO A 96 -9.63 -6.76 16.75
C PRO A 96 -9.24 -5.44 17.43
N GLU A 97 -8.11 -5.42 18.13
CA GLU A 97 -7.65 -4.23 18.83
C GLU A 97 -7.16 -3.14 17.86
N ARG A 98 -6.68 -3.53 16.67
CA ARG A 98 -6.18 -2.57 15.68
C ARG A 98 -7.02 -2.52 14.42
N PHE A 99 -7.63 -3.63 14.05
CA PHE A 99 -8.30 -3.77 12.76
C PHE A 99 -9.81 -3.86 12.96
N LYS A 100 -10.53 -2.94 12.34
CA LYS A 100 -11.99 -2.94 12.42
C LYS A 100 -12.58 -2.91 11.03
N LEU A 101 -13.46 -3.87 10.77
CA LEU A 101 -14.16 -3.96 9.50
C LEU A 101 -15.42 -3.10 9.58
N LYS A 102 -15.62 -2.26 8.57
CA LYS A 102 -16.80 -1.41 8.49
C LYS A 102 -17.54 -1.66 7.19
N GLU A 103 -18.81 -1.95 7.29
CA GLU A 103 -19.68 -2.10 6.14
C GLU A 103 -20.48 -0.82 5.97
N GLY A 104 -20.41 -0.23 4.77
CA GLY A 104 -21.24 0.88 4.39
C GLY A 104 -22.07 0.49 3.19
N LYS A 105 -22.88 1.43 2.70
CA LYS A 105 -23.65 1.20 1.49
C LYS A 105 -22.68 1.07 0.32
N ASP A 106 -22.61 -0.12 -0.27
CA ASP A 106 -21.74 -0.45 -1.41
C ASP A 106 -20.25 -0.27 -1.13
N LYS A 107 -19.86 -0.26 0.15
CA LYS A 107 -18.44 -0.11 0.52
C LYS A 107 -18.09 -0.98 1.70
N LEU A 108 -16.99 -1.70 1.55
CA LEU A 108 -16.40 -2.44 2.64
C LEU A 108 -15.03 -1.85 2.91
N THR A 109 -14.76 -1.48 4.16
CA THR A 109 -13.57 -0.75 4.54
C THR A 109 -12.96 -1.35 5.80
N ILE A 110 -11.62 -1.36 5.87
CA ILE A 110 -10.92 -1.69 7.11
C ILE A 110 -10.35 -0.41 7.69
N ARG A 111 -10.57 -0.20 8.98
CA ARG A 111 -9.90 0.87 9.72
C ARG A 111 -8.76 0.25 10.52
N ILE A 112 -7.56 0.75 10.33
CA ILE A 112 -6.38 0.26 11.02
C ILE A 112 -5.84 1.37 11.91
N ALA A 113 -5.88 1.15 13.22
CA ALA A 113 -5.40 2.12 14.20
C ALA A 113 -3.88 2.06 14.33
N GLY A 114 -3.28 3.15 14.84
CA GLY A 114 -1.86 3.17 15.12
C GLY A 114 -0.96 3.27 13.91
N VAL A 115 -1.45 3.93 12.86
CA VAL A 115 -0.68 4.15 11.62
C VAL A 115 -0.60 5.64 11.39
N GLY A 116 0.55 6.24 11.70
CA GLY A 116 0.75 7.68 11.58
C GLY A 116 1.58 8.12 10.40
N GLU A 117 2.33 7.20 9.81
CA GLU A 117 3.25 7.51 8.71
C GLU A 117 3.17 6.45 7.61
N ILE A 118 3.63 6.82 6.41
CA ILE A 118 3.64 5.91 5.26
C ILE A 118 4.45 4.65 5.56
N SER A 119 5.59 4.79 6.24
CA SER A 119 6.42 3.64 6.57
C SER A 119 5.68 2.63 7.45
N GLU A 120 4.88 3.13 8.39
CA GLU A 120 4.07 2.26 9.24
C GLU A 120 2.95 1.58 8.45
N ALA A 121 2.37 2.30 7.47
CA ALA A 121 1.36 1.73 6.60
C ALA A 121 1.94 0.58 5.77
N ILE A 122 3.13 0.77 5.20
CA ILE A 122 3.81 -0.27 4.43
C ILE A 122 4.09 -1.49 5.31
N GLU A 123 4.64 -1.25 6.49
CA GLU A 123 4.95 -2.34 7.42
C GLU A 123 3.70 -3.13 7.80
N THR A 124 2.62 -2.43 8.11
CA THR A 124 1.37 -3.06 8.50
C THR A 124 0.78 -3.91 7.38
N LEU A 125 0.67 -3.36 6.17
CA LEU A 125 0.12 -4.08 5.03
C LEU A 125 1.04 -5.20 4.57
N GLN A 126 2.35 -5.03 4.71
CA GLN A 126 3.31 -6.07 4.37
C GLN A 126 3.17 -7.27 5.30
N LYS A 127 3.00 -7.05 6.59
CA LYS A 127 2.76 -8.12 7.55
C LYS A 127 1.46 -8.85 7.24
N LEU A 128 0.42 -8.12 6.90
CA LEU A 128 -0.84 -8.71 6.49
C LEU A 128 -0.64 -9.60 5.26
N HIS A 129 0.06 -9.10 4.27
CA HIS A 129 0.33 -9.84 3.04
C HIS A 129 1.11 -11.13 3.31
N GLU A 130 2.09 -11.08 4.21
CA GLU A 130 2.92 -12.23 4.55
C GLU A 130 2.15 -13.34 5.25
N THR A 131 1.05 -13.02 5.92
CA THR A 131 0.22 -14.02 6.61
C THR A 131 -0.76 -14.72 5.68
N LEU A 132 -0.91 -14.23 4.44
CA LEU A 132 -1.84 -14.81 3.49
C LEU A 132 -1.30 -16.12 2.90
N PRO A 133 -2.19 -17.04 2.51
CA PRO A 133 -1.76 -18.28 1.87
C PRO A 133 -1.02 -17.98 0.57
N VAL A 134 0.04 -18.74 0.31
CA VAL A 134 0.76 -18.66 -0.96
C VAL A 134 -0.11 -19.34 -2.02
N LYS A 135 -0.29 -18.68 -3.14
CA LYS A 135 -1.08 -19.24 -4.24
C LYS A 135 -0.33 -20.34 -4.96
#